data_7ce79222a7f3fbf2fb99fbccbf7982f5
#
_entry.id   7ce79222a7f3fbf2fb99fbccbf7982f5
#
_cell.length_a   1.000
_cell.length_b   1.000
_cell.length_c   1.000
_cell.angle_alpha   90.00
_cell.angle_beta   90.00
_cell.angle_gamma   90.00
#
_symmetry.space_group_name_H-M   'P 1'
#
loop_
_entity.id
_entity.type
_entity.pdbx_description
1 polymer ?
#
loop_
_entity_poly.entity_id
_entity_poly.type
_entity_poly.pdbx_seq_one_letter_code
_entity_poly.pdbx_strand_id
1 'polypeptide(L)'
;MNVAAQFRDLGVSLSGHVATVEIRRPPHNYFDNALIRAIAEVFDALDADPQCRAIVLAAEGKSFCAGADFSKRLDTAAASDVGNGEAKHLYKEGTRLFRNKKPVVAAVHGAAVGGGLGLALVADFRVTCPEARFSANFNRMAFHPGFGLTVTLPRVIGPQRAALLFYTGRRIPGDEAVKIGLADLLVGLSEVRTAAHELAAEIAQSGPLAVMSTRETLRRGLAEAVEAATERELVEQEWQRRTADFKEGVKAMAERRLPNFSGR
;
A
#
# COMPACT_ATOMS: atom_id res chain seq x y z
N MET A 1 -16.20 7.84 19.72
CA MET A 1 -16.99 6.84 18.96
C MET A 1 -16.20 5.54 18.94
N ASN A 2 -16.86 4.40 19.17
CA ASN A 2 -16.16 3.10 19.12
C ASN A 2 -16.09 2.62 17.65
N VAL A 3 -15.20 3.23 16.88
CA VAL A 3 -14.98 2.91 15.45
C VAL A 3 -14.49 1.45 15.28
N ALA A 4 -13.84 0.91 16.33
CA ALA A 4 -13.26 -0.44 16.32
C ALA A 4 -14.29 -1.58 16.15
N ALA A 5 -15.52 -1.40 16.60
CA ALA A 5 -16.55 -2.45 16.55
C ALA A 5 -17.19 -2.63 15.16
N GLN A 6 -16.94 -1.72 14.22
CA GLN A 6 -17.64 -1.66 12.94
C GLN A 6 -16.94 -2.44 11.82
N PHE A 7 -15.62 -2.71 11.96
CA PHE A 7 -14.83 -3.34 10.89
C PHE A 7 -14.17 -4.64 11.37
N ARG A 8 -14.64 -5.77 10.85
CA ARG A 8 -14.15 -7.10 11.22
C ARG A 8 -12.66 -7.31 10.94
N ASP A 9 -12.15 -6.69 9.88
CA ASP A 9 -10.79 -6.90 9.36
C ASP A 9 -9.82 -5.79 9.74
N LEU A 10 -10.26 -4.86 10.60
CA LEU A 10 -9.43 -3.76 11.11
C LEU A 10 -9.50 -3.69 12.64
N GLY A 11 -8.33 -3.55 13.27
CA GLY A 11 -8.22 -3.07 14.63
C GLY A 11 -7.98 -1.56 14.66
N VAL A 12 -8.73 -0.83 15.47
CA VAL A 12 -8.50 0.61 15.66
C VAL A 12 -8.37 0.89 17.15
N SER A 13 -7.30 1.54 17.54
CA SER A 13 -7.05 1.98 18.93
C SER A 13 -6.44 3.37 18.93
N LEU A 14 -6.69 4.12 19.99
CA LEU A 14 -6.10 5.44 20.22
C LEU A 14 -5.34 5.40 21.54
N SER A 15 -4.06 5.77 21.52
CA SER A 15 -3.20 5.89 22.69
C SER A 15 -2.54 7.27 22.67
N GLY A 16 -2.80 8.10 23.69
CA GLY A 16 -2.45 9.50 23.62
C GLY A 16 -3.14 10.15 22.43
N HIS A 17 -2.35 10.70 21.51
CA HIS A 17 -2.86 11.33 20.28
C HIS A 17 -2.52 10.53 19.01
N VAL A 18 -2.09 9.27 19.16
CA VAL A 18 -1.74 8.38 18.06
C VAL A 18 -2.79 7.30 17.89
N ALA A 19 -3.43 7.25 16.73
CA ALA A 19 -4.33 6.18 16.37
C ALA A 19 -3.53 5.05 15.68
N THR A 20 -3.74 3.82 16.09
CA THR A 20 -3.24 2.64 15.35
C THR A 20 -4.39 2.03 14.56
N VAL A 21 -4.22 1.94 13.25
CA VAL A 21 -5.12 1.25 12.31
C VAL A 21 -4.40 -0.01 11.86
N GLU A 22 -4.90 -1.16 12.28
CA GLU A 22 -4.25 -2.45 12.11
C GLU A 22 -5.06 -3.36 11.19
N ILE A 23 -4.44 -3.79 10.09
CA ILE A 23 -5.05 -4.77 9.17
C ILE A 23 -4.99 -6.16 9.80
N ARG A 24 -6.15 -6.86 9.83
CA ARG A 24 -6.34 -8.17 10.47
C ARG A 24 -6.86 -9.21 9.51
N ARG A 25 -6.08 -9.46 8.45
CA ARG A 25 -6.31 -10.55 7.47
C ARG A 25 -5.06 -11.45 7.33
N PRO A 26 -4.54 -12.01 8.47
CA PRO A 26 -3.35 -12.84 8.41
C PRO A 26 -3.58 -14.08 7.52
N PRO A 27 -2.53 -14.72 6.99
CA PRO A 27 -1.12 -14.37 7.21
C PRO A 27 -0.57 -13.28 6.27
N HIS A 28 -1.24 -12.97 5.15
CA HIS A 28 -0.70 -12.18 4.07
C HIS A 28 -1.38 -10.82 3.85
N ASN A 29 -2.50 -10.57 4.53
CA ASN A 29 -3.22 -9.29 4.47
C ASN A 29 -3.56 -8.87 3.02
N TYR A 30 -4.05 -9.82 2.23
CA TYR A 30 -4.57 -9.49 0.90
C TYR A 30 -5.72 -8.51 1.03
N PHE A 31 -5.72 -7.50 0.18
CA PHE A 31 -6.79 -6.52 0.16
C PHE A 31 -7.79 -6.76 -0.98
N ASP A 32 -8.97 -6.25 -0.77
CA ASP A 32 -10.07 -6.10 -1.71
C ASP A 32 -10.73 -4.72 -1.53
N ASN A 33 -11.78 -4.46 -2.30
CA ASN A 33 -12.53 -3.21 -2.20
C ASN A 33 -13.06 -2.94 -0.79
N ALA A 34 -13.51 -3.98 -0.09
CA ALA A 34 -14.09 -3.83 1.26
C ALA A 34 -13.04 -3.37 2.26
N LEU A 35 -11.85 -3.97 2.25
CA LEU A 35 -10.77 -3.58 3.17
C LEU A 35 -10.25 -2.17 2.88
N ILE A 36 -10.01 -1.82 1.61
CA ILE A 36 -9.51 -0.48 1.26
C ILE A 36 -10.54 0.59 1.62
N ARG A 37 -11.84 0.34 1.36
CA ARG A 37 -12.93 1.21 1.80
C ARG A 37 -12.96 1.36 3.31
N ALA A 38 -12.86 0.27 4.05
CA ALA A 38 -12.85 0.29 5.51
C ALA A 38 -11.68 1.14 6.05
N ILE A 39 -10.47 1.02 5.48
CA ILE A 39 -9.33 1.87 5.86
C ILE A 39 -9.64 3.34 5.55
N ALA A 40 -10.22 3.64 4.38
CA ALA A 40 -10.58 5.02 4.02
C ALA A 40 -11.62 5.62 4.97
N GLU A 41 -12.66 4.87 5.32
CA GLU A 41 -13.69 5.30 6.28
C GLU A 41 -13.11 5.54 7.69
N VAL A 42 -12.17 4.69 8.12
CA VAL A 42 -11.45 4.88 9.38
C VAL A 42 -10.59 6.14 9.32
N PHE A 43 -9.86 6.36 8.22
CA PHE A 43 -9.04 7.58 8.05
C PHE A 43 -9.91 8.84 8.06
N ASP A 44 -11.05 8.84 7.36
CA ASP A 44 -12.00 9.97 7.38
C ASP A 44 -12.52 10.25 8.81
N ALA A 45 -12.85 9.20 9.58
CA ALA A 45 -13.28 9.35 10.96
C ALA A 45 -12.16 9.89 11.87
N LEU A 46 -10.93 9.40 11.69
CA LEU A 46 -9.76 9.87 12.43
C LEU A 46 -9.40 11.32 12.06
N ASP A 47 -9.58 11.72 10.81
CA ASP A 47 -9.38 13.11 10.38
C ASP A 47 -10.34 14.06 11.09
N ALA A 48 -11.56 13.63 11.38
CA ALA A 48 -12.57 14.40 12.10
C ALA A 48 -12.38 14.37 13.65
N ASP A 49 -11.60 13.42 14.18
CA ASP A 49 -11.40 13.28 15.64
C ASP A 49 -10.29 14.22 16.12
N PRO A 50 -10.58 15.26 16.96
CA PRO A 50 -9.57 16.17 17.47
C PRO A 50 -8.57 15.51 18.43
N GLN A 51 -8.88 14.33 18.97
CA GLN A 51 -7.97 13.60 19.83
C GLN A 51 -6.87 12.86 19.03
N CYS A 52 -7.14 12.52 17.76
CA CYS A 52 -6.13 11.94 16.88
C CYS A 52 -5.27 13.05 16.26
N ARG A 53 -3.95 12.91 16.30
CA ARG A 53 -3.00 13.85 15.67
C ARG A 53 -2.07 13.17 14.65
N ALA A 54 -1.86 11.86 14.81
CA ALA A 54 -1.09 11.04 13.88
C ALA A 54 -1.66 9.62 13.83
N ILE A 55 -1.41 8.92 12.75
CA ILE A 55 -1.91 7.56 12.49
C ILE A 55 -0.74 6.61 12.27
N VAL A 56 -0.77 5.44 12.91
CA VAL A 56 0.09 4.31 12.58
C VAL A 56 -0.74 3.31 11.77
N LEU A 57 -0.31 3.01 10.54
CA LEU A 57 -0.88 1.94 9.74
C LEU A 57 -0.04 0.68 9.93
N ALA A 58 -0.62 -0.34 10.55
CA ALA A 58 0.04 -1.60 10.90
C ALA A 58 -0.73 -2.80 10.35
N ALA A 59 -0.17 -3.98 10.50
CA ALA A 59 -0.83 -5.23 10.12
C ALA A 59 -0.42 -6.39 11.03
N GLU A 60 -1.31 -7.35 11.22
CA GLU A 60 -1.02 -8.64 11.86
C GLU A 60 -0.40 -9.63 10.86
N GLY A 61 0.17 -10.74 11.39
CA GLY A 61 0.64 -11.86 10.59
C GLY A 61 2.04 -11.68 10.01
N LYS A 62 2.32 -12.34 8.88
CA LYS A 62 3.68 -12.42 8.29
C LYS A 62 3.99 -11.29 7.32
N SER A 63 2.98 -10.68 6.74
CA SER A 63 3.12 -9.65 5.72
C SER A 63 2.48 -8.36 6.20
N PHE A 64 3.03 -7.23 5.79
CA PHE A 64 2.31 -5.97 5.90
C PHE A 64 1.07 -6.00 5.00
N CYS A 65 1.28 -6.21 3.69
CA CYS A 65 0.20 -6.43 2.73
C CYS A 65 0.76 -7.03 1.43
N ALA A 66 0.25 -8.18 0.99
CA ALA A 66 0.70 -8.84 -0.23
C ALA A 66 -0.07 -8.40 -1.50
N GLY A 67 -0.85 -7.32 -1.41
CA GLY A 67 -1.64 -6.80 -2.53
C GLY A 67 -2.95 -7.56 -2.74
N ALA A 68 -3.42 -7.65 -3.97
CA ALA A 68 -4.61 -8.41 -4.32
C ALA A 68 -4.33 -9.92 -4.37
N ASP A 69 -5.30 -10.73 -3.96
CA ASP A 69 -5.20 -12.19 -4.03
C ASP A 69 -5.50 -12.68 -5.45
N PHE A 70 -4.44 -13.04 -6.19
CA PHE A 70 -4.56 -13.61 -7.53
C PHE A 70 -4.79 -15.13 -7.52
N SER A 71 -4.57 -15.83 -6.40
CA SER A 71 -4.74 -17.29 -6.33
C SER A 71 -6.18 -17.72 -6.59
N LYS A 72 -7.14 -16.99 -6.07
CA LYS A 72 -8.58 -17.21 -6.28
C LYS A 72 -9.05 -16.97 -7.72
N ARG A 73 -8.23 -16.32 -8.55
CA ARG A 73 -8.56 -15.97 -9.93
C ARG A 73 -8.08 -16.99 -10.96
N LEU A 74 -7.21 -17.92 -10.58
CA LEU A 74 -6.76 -19.01 -11.46
C LEU A 74 -7.83 -20.08 -11.68
N ASP A 75 -8.72 -20.28 -10.69
CA ASP A 75 -9.73 -21.34 -10.69
C ASP A 75 -11.06 -20.96 -11.37
N THR A 76 -11.25 -19.68 -11.70
CA THR A 76 -12.47 -19.24 -12.37
C THR A 76 -12.19 -18.90 -13.82
N ALA A 77 -12.86 -19.59 -14.76
CA ALA A 77 -12.92 -19.24 -16.17
C ALA A 77 -13.44 -17.79 -16.43
N ALA A 78 -13.87 -17.14 -15.37
CA ALA A 78 -14.27 -15.74 -15.25
C ALA A 78 -13.10 -14.76 -15.02
N ALA A 79 -11.84 -15.17 -15.21
CA ALA A 79 -10.69 -14.24 -15.14
C ALA A 79 -10.78 -13.08 -16.16
N SER A 80 -11.64 -13.22 -17.19
CA SER A 80 -11.96 -12.15 -18.15
C SER A 80 -13.06 -11.20 -17.67
N ASP A 81 -13.91 -11.62 -16.69
CA ASP A 81 -15.10 -10.90 -16.25
C ASP A 81 -15.02 -10.36 -14.81
N VAL A 82 -13.89 -10.54 -14.11
CA VAL A 82 -13.66 -9.79 -12.85
C VAL A 82 -13.42 -8.33 -13.27
N GLY A 83 -14.53 -7.79 -13.53
CA GLY A 83 -14.88 -6.72 -14.34
C GLY A 83 -14.16 -5.47 -13.90
N ASN A 84 -13.85 -4.65 -14.84
CA ASN A 84 -13.57 -3.21 -14.73
C ASN A 84 -14.28 -2.52 -13.54
N GLY A 85 -15.43 -3.03 -13.09
CA GLY A 85 -16.17 -2.54 -11.94
C GLY A 85 -15.43 -2.68 -10.61
N GLU A 86 -14.94 -3.87 -10.25
CA GLU A 86 -14.24 -4.07 -8.96
C GLU A 86 -12.88 -3.40 -8.92
N ALA A 87 -12.09 -3.49 -10.00
CA ALA A 87 -10.81 -2.80 -10.07
C ALA A 87 -10.99 -1.28 -10.08
N LYS A 88 -12.01 -0.77 -10.76
CA LYS A 88 -12.37 0.64 -10.77
C LYS A 88 -12.82 1.13 -9.39
N HIS A 89 -13.60 0.33 -8.67
CA HIS A 89 -13.99 0.64 -7.29
C HIS A 89 -12.78 0.63 -6.35
N LEU A 90 -11.89 -0.37 -6.46
CA LEU A 90 -10.68 -0.46 -5.65
C LEU A 90 -9.78 0.76 -5.82
N TYR A 91 -9.55 1.22 -7.05
CA TYR A 91 -8.71 2.39 -7.30
C TYR A 91 -9.36 3.68 -6.79
N LYS A 92 -10.68 3.81 -6.93
CA LYS A 92 -11.41 4.96 -6.37
C LYS A 92 -11.27 5.02 -4.85
N GLU A 93 -11.47 3.90 -4.15
CA GLU A 93 -11.28 3.84 -2.70
C GLU A 93 -9.79 4.04 -2.32
N GLY A 94 -8.86 3.49 -3.11
CA GLY A 94 -7.42 3.69 -2.91
C GLY A 94 -7.02 5.16 -3.00
N THR A 95 -7.59 5.91 -3.93
CA THR A 95 -7.32 7.36 -4.08
C THR A 95 -7.78 8.16 -2.86
N ARG A 96 -8.88 7.77 -2.21
CA ARG A 96 -9.35 8.42 -0.96
C ARG A 96 -8.28 8.39 0.13
N LEU A 97 -7.48 7.33 0.22
CA LEU A 97 -6.42 7.21 1.23
C LEU A 97 -5.37 8.32 1.09
N PHE A 98 -5.15 8.85 -0.11
CA PHE A 98 -4.21 9.96 -0.33
C PHE A 98 -4.77 11.33 0.02
N ARG A 99 -6.09 11.44 0.30
CA ARG A 99 -6.77 12.66 0.70
C ARG A 99 -6.83 12.86 2.21
N ASN A 100 -6.38 11.86 3.01
CA ASN A 100 -6.35 11.98 4.46
C ASN A 100 -5.49 13.17 4.90
N LYS A 101 -5.88 13.82 6.02
CA LYS A 101 -5.29 15.09 6.48
C LYS A 101 -4.18 14.89 7.51
N LYS A 102 -4.26 13.82 8.31
CA LYS A 102 -3.31 13.57 9.40
C LYS A 102 -2.09 12.78 8.91
N PRO A 103 -0.92 13.02 9.50
CA PRO A 103 0.28 12.23 9.20
C PRO A 103 0.05 10.75 9.44
N VAL A 104 0.61 9.94 8.56
CA VAL A 104 0.55 8.48 8.64
C VAL A 104 1.96 7.91 8.66
N VAL A 105 2.23 7.00 9.60
CA VAL A 105 3.45 6.20 9.68
C VAL A 105 3.08 4.73 9.42
N ALA A 106 3.65 4.11 8.41
CA ALA A 106 3.44 2.69 8.14
C ALA A 106 4.47 1.82 8.88
N ALA A 107 4.00 0.85 9.64
CA ALA A 107 4.81 -0.16 10.33
C ALA A 107 4.97 -1.40 9.42
N VAL A 108 6.00 -1.38 8.55
CA VAL A 108 6.20 -2.41 7.51
C VAL A 108 7.13 -3.50 8.01
N HIS A 109 6.60 -4.43 8.78
CA HIS A 109 7.36 -5.53 9.42
C HIS A 109 7.61 -6.72 8.49
N GLY A 110 6.94 -6.79 7.35
CA GLY A 110 6.97 -7.95 6.46
C GLY A 110 6.83 -7.56 4.99
N ALA A 111 6.27 -8.47 4.18
CA ALA A 111 6.12 -8.22 2.76
C ALA A 111 5.10 -7.10 2.46
N ALA A 112 5.53 -6.13 1.63
CA ALA A 112 4.72 -5.09 1.00
C ALA A 112 4.85 -5.24 -0.52
N VAL A 113 3.89 -5.89 -1.17
CA VAL A 113 4.04 -6.36 -2.56
C VAL A 113 2.92 -5.83 -3.44
N GLY A 114 3.26 -5.37 -4.62
CA GLY A 114 2.30 -4.87 -5.60
C GLY A 114 1.46 -3.73 -5.01
N GLY A 115 0.15 -3.86 -5.01
CA GLY A 115 -0.74 -2.88 -4.36
C GLY A 115 -0.51 -2.73 -2.86
N GLY A 116 0.07 -3.74 -2.17
CA GLY A 116 0.48 -3.63 -0.77
C GLY A 116 1.65 -2.66 -0.58
N LEU A 117 2.56 -2.56 -1.55
CA LEU A 117 3.55 -1.48 -1.59
C LEU A 117 2.87 -0.13 -1.82
N GLY A 118 1.86 -0.07 -2.71
CA GLY A 118 1.05 1.13 -2.92
C GLY A 118 0.37 1.61 -1.63
N LEU A 119 -0.17 0.67 -0.85
CA LEU A 119 -0.76 0.97 0.46
C LEU A 119 0.29 1.49 1.46
N ALA A 120 1.50 0.94 1.49
CA ALA A 120 2.59 1.46 2.32
C ALA A 120 3.00 2.88 1.91
N LEU A 121 2.85 3.24 0.63
CA LEU A 121 3.16 4.58 0.10
C LEU A 121 2.03 5.61 0.28
N VAL A 122 0.88 5.23 0.82
CA VAL A 122 -0.11 6.18 1.36
C VAL A 122 0.49 6.95 2.54
N ALA A 123 1.30 6.27 3.35
CA ALA A 123 1.93 6.86 4.54
C ALA A 123 2.99 7.91 4.17
N ASP A 124 3.19 8.86 5.07
CA ASP A 124 4.26 9.86 4.97
C ASP A 124 5.62 9.22 5.27
N PHE A 125 5.66 8.34 6.28
CA PHE A 125 6.87 7.64 6.71
C PHE A 125 6.65 6.13 6.79
N ARG A 126 7.72 5.35 6.67
CA ARG A 126 7.75 3.88 6.75
C ARG A 126 8.86 3.44 7.69
N VAL A 127 8.49 2.75 8.75
CA VAL A 127 9.42 2.06 9.66
C VAL A 127 9.47 0.60 9.24
N THR A 128 10.67 0.02 9.13
CA THR A 128 10.84 -1.33 8.61
C THR A 128 11.93 -2.10 9.33
N CYS A 129 12.12 -3.36 8.95
CA CYS A 129 13.14 -4.27 9.46
C CYS A 129 13.86 -5.00 8.32
N PRO A 130 15.04 -5.61 8.55
CA PRO A 130 15.78 -6.35 7.52
C PRO A 130 14.98 -7.49 6.87
N GLU A 131 14.04 -8.08 7.59
CA GLU A 131 13.18 -9.18 7.14
C GLU A 131 12.08 -8.73 6.20
N ALA A 132 11.71 -7.44 6.20
CA ALA A 132 10.70 -6.91 5.29
C ALA A 132 11.11 -7.06 3.82
N ARG A 133 10.12 -7.17 2.94
CA ARG A 133 10.33 -7.31 1.49
C ARG A 133 9.40 -6.38 0.74
N PHE A 134 9.99 -5.47 -0.02
CA PHE A 134 9.29 -4.53 -0.87
C PHE A 134 9.38 -4.96 -2.33
N SER A 135 8.29 -4.93 -3.07
CA SER A 135 8.30 -5.30 -4.48
C SER A 135 7.17 -4.65 -5.28
N ALA A 136 7.51 -4.07 -6.42
CA ALA A 136 6.57 -3.60 -7.43
C ALA A 136 6.49 -4.64 -8.58
N ASN A 137 6.06 -5.86 -8.27
CA ASN A 137 6.21 -7.05 -9.11
C ASN A 137 5.21 -7.17 -10.27
N PHE A 138 4.50 -6.12 -10.62
CA PHE A 138 3.45 -6.16 -11.66
C PHE A 138 3.98 -6.66 -13.01
N ASN A 139 5.11 -6.13 -13.49
CA ASN A 139 5.69 -6.53 -14.77
C ASN A 139 6.13 -7.99 -14.79
N ARG A 140 6.44 -8.59 -13.62
CA ARG A 140 6.68 -10.04 -13.49
C ARG A 140 5.41 -10.88 -13.66
N MET A 141 4.26 -10.27 -13.60
CA MET A 141 2.96 -10.87 -13.91
C MET A 141 2.43 -10.39 -15.28
N ALA A 142 3.28 -9.73 -16.07
CA ALA A 142 2.97 -9.19 -17.40
C ALA A 142 1.79 -8.22 -17.40
N PHE A 143 1.67 -7.38 -16.37
CA PHE A 143 0.71 -6.28 -16.41
C PHE A 143 1.24 -5.00 -15.74
N HIS A 144 0.60 -3.91 -16.05
CA HIS A 144 0.99 -2.56 -15.65
C HIS A 144 0.88 -2.40 -14.12
N PRO A 145 1.77 -1.62 -13.47
CA PRO A 145 1.59 -1.19 -12.09
C PRO A 145 0.20 -0.60 -11.83
N GLY A 146 -0.24 -0.65 -10.60
CA GLY A 146 -1.54 -0.13 -10.17
C GLY A 146 -1.44 0.55 -8.81
N PHE A 147 -2.61 1.00 -8.30
CA PHE A 147 -2.71 1.67 -7.00
C PHE A 147 -1.95 3.01 -6.91
N GLY A 148 -1.77 3.70 -8.03
CA GLY A 148 -1.06 4.98 -8.10
C GLY A 148 0.45 4.86 -7.92
N LEU A 149 1.01 3.64 -8.02
CA LEU A 149 2.43 3.41 -7.84
C LEU A 149 3.29 4.13 -8.89
N THR A 150 2.77 4.36 -10.10
CA THR A 150 3.51 5.07 -11.14
C THR A 150 3.76 6.54 -10.82
N VAL A 151 3.03 7.10 -9.86
CA VAL A 151 3.26 8.44 -9.30
C VAL A 151 3.99 8.37 -7.96
N THR A 152 3.52 7.53 -7.04
CA THR A 152 3.98 7.55 -5.65
C THR A 152 5.38 7.00 -5.48
N LEU A 153 5.75 5.91 -6.17
CA LEU A 153 7.07 5.32 -6.04
C LEU A 153 8.18 6.23 -6.61
N PRO A 154 8.06 6.81 -7.83
CA PRO A 154 9.05 7.76 -8.33
C PRO A 154 9.20 9.02 -7.48
N ARG A 155 8.11 9.47 -6.84
CA ARG A 155 8.14 10.62 -5.93
C ARG A 155 9.01 10.37 -4.70
N VAL A 156 9.07 9.13 -4.23
CA VAL A 156 9.81 8.75 -3.01
C VAL A 156 11.26 8.40 -3.31
N ILE A 157 11.52 7.57 -4.34
CA ILE A 157 12.87 7.04 -4.60
C ILE A 157 13.53 7.58 -5.89
N GLY A 158 12.86 8.48 -6.58
CA GLY A 158 13.28 8.98 -7.87
C GLY A 158 12.88 8.06 -9.04
N PRO A 159 12.76 8.64 -10.26
CA PRO A 159 12.20 7.92 -11.42
C PRO A 159 13.06 6.73 -11.85
N GLN A 160 14.39 6.85 -11.79
CA GLN A 160 15.29 5.79 -12.26
C GLN A 160 15.24 4.55 -11.39
N ARG A 161 15.23 4.72 -10.04
CA ARG A 161 15.10 3.60 -9.11
C ARG A 161 13.72 2.96 -9.19
N ALA A 162 12.68 3.77 -9.32
CA ALA A 162 11.32 3.28 -9.51
C ALA A 162 11.21 2.44 -10.81
N ALA A 163 11.75 2.92 -11.92
CA ALA A 163 11.79 2.18 -13.19
C ALA A 163 12.52 0.83 -13.03
N LEU A 164 13.66 0.81 -12.32
CA LEU A 164 14.39 -0.42 -12.04
C LEU A 164 13.52 -1.44 -11.27
N LEU A 165 12.81 -0.99 -10.23
CA LEU A 165 11.92 -1.87 -9.46
C LEU A 165 10.73 -2.35 -10.27
N PHE A 166 10.11 -1.49 -11.08
CA PHE A 166 9.00 -1.88 -11.96
C PHE A 166 9.44 -2.89 -13.02
N TYR A 167 10.48 -2.56 -13.80
CA TYR A 167 10.87 -3.37 -14.96
C TYR A 167 11.41 -4.74 -14.56
N THR A 168 12.11 -4.81 -13.43
CA THR A 168 12.67 -6.09 -12.95
C THR A 168 11.72 -6.86 -12.04
N GLY A 169 10.75 -6.19 -11.41
CA GLY A 169 9.89 -6.78 -10.38
C GLY A 169 10.66 -7.40 -9.21
N ARG A 170 11.91 -6.95 -8.97
CA ARG A 170 12.75 -7.50 -7.91
C ARG A 170 12.16 -7.21 -6.53
N ARG A 171 12.50 -8.05 -5.57
CA ARG A 171 12.23 -7.83 -4.15
C ARG A 171 13.47 -7.24 -3.51
N ILE A 172 13.30 -6.17 -2.74
CA ILE A 172 14.37 -5.57 -1.96
C ILE A 172 14.09 -5.75 -0.47
N PRO A 173 15.10 -6.02 0.36
CA PRO A 173 14.96 -6.10 1.81
C PRO A 173 14.83 -4.70 2.44
N GLY A 174 14.52 -4.66 3.75
CA GLY A 174 14.28 -3.40 4.44
C GLY A 174 15.49 -2.47 4.54
N ASP A 175 16.68 -3.02 4.69
CA ASP A 175 17.94 -2.26 4.71
C ASP A 175 18.21 -1.57 3.36
N GLU A 176 17.98 -2.27 2.24
CA GLU A 176 18.05 -1.66 0.91
C GLU A 176 16.95 -0.61 0.72
N ALA A 177 15.75 -0.87 1.23
CA ALA A 177 14.64 0.09 1.18
C ALA A 177 14.99 1.40 1.89
N VAL A 178 15.61 1.35 3.07
CA VAL A 178 16.08 2.55 3.76
C VAL A 178 17.21 3.23 2.98
N LYS A 179 18.19 2.47 2.48
CA LYS A 179 19.32 2.99 1.70
C LYS A 179 18.89 3.78 0.47
N ILE A 180 17.79 3.38 -0.18
CA ILE A 180 17.28 4.07 -1.38
C ILE A 180 16.21 5.13 -1.07
N GLY A 181 15.83 5.32 0.20
CA GLY A 181 14.82 6.28 0.64
C GLY A 181 13.37 5.78 0.48
N LEU A 182 13.17 4.47 0.25
CA LEU A 182 11.83 3.88 0.22
C LEU A 182 11.24 3.71 1.62
N ALA A 183 12.08 3.51 2.63
CA ALA A 183 11.70 3.51 4.04
C ALA A 183 12.61 4.48 4.82
N ASP A 184 12.15 4.92 5.99
CA ASP A 184 12.75 6.03 6.73
C ASP A 184 13.56 5.56 7.95
N LEU A 185 13.09 4.49 8.61
CA LEU A 185 13.76 3.91 9.79
C LEU A 185 13.91 2.39 9.63
N LEU A 186 15.10 1.89 9.99
CA LEU A 186 15.43 0.46 10.09
C LEU A 186 15.60 0.08 11.55
N VAL A 187 14.80 -0.87 12.03
CA VAL A 187 14.88 -1.40 13.40
C VAL A 187 14.75 -2.92 13.39
N GLY A 188 14.90 -3.57 14.52
CA GLY A 188 14.64 -5.00 14.66
C GLY A 188 13.15 -5.34 14.40
N LEU A 189 12.88 -6.55 13.91
CA LEU A 189 11.53 -6.99 13.56
C LEU A 189 10.51 -6.76 14.69
N SER A 190 10.87 -7.07 15.92
CA SER A 190 10.02 -6.90 17.11
C SER A 190 9.78 -5.44 17.49
N GLU A 191 10.60 -4.51 16.98
CA GLU A 191 10.59 -3.09 17.33
C GLU A 191 9.81 -2.25 16.31
N VAL A 192 9.51 -2.78 15.11
CA VAL A 192 8.91 -2.00 14.00
C VAL A 192 7.65 -1.27 14.44
N ARG A 193 6.76 -1.92 15.17
CA ARG A 193 5.50 -1.34 15.63
C ARG A 193 5.72 -0.25 16.67
N THR A 194 6.60 -0.50 17.62
CA THR A 194 6.94 0.46 18.68
C THR A 194 7.60 1.69 18.09
N ALA A 195 8.61 1.51 17.23
CA ALA A 195 9.28 2.64 16.58
C ALA A 195 8.37 3.45 15.66
N ALA A 196 7.41 2.81 14.97
CA ALA A 196 6.40 3.52 14.20
C ALA A 196 5.48 4.36 15.10
N HIS A 197 5.10 3.82 16.28
CA HIS A 197 4.29 4.55 17.25
C HIS A 197 5.08 5.71 17.88
N GLU A 198 6.34 5.51 18.20
CA GLU A 198 7.24 6.55 18.75
C GLU A 198 7.40 7.72 17.77
N LEU A 199 7.66 7.43 16.47
CA LEU A 199 7.71 8.46 15.44
C LEU A 199 6.37 9.22 15.32
N ALA A 200 5.25 8.51 15.32
CA ALA A 200 3.93 9.12 15.27
C ALA A 200 3.64 9.97 16.53
N ALA A 201 4.12 9.52 17.71
CA ALA A 201 4.00 10.26 18.98
C ALA A 201 4.86 11.53 18.97
N GLU A 202 6.06 11.48 18.41
CA GLU A 202 6.93 12.65 18.21
C GLU A 202 6.22 13.68 17.31
N ILE A 203 5.65 13.25 16.19
CA ILE A 203 4.87 14.12 15.31
C ILE A 203 3.67 14.74 16.07
N ALA A 204 2.98 13.93 16.86
CA ALA A 204 1.80 14.37 17.61
C ALA A 204 2.10 15.40 18.73
N GLN A 205 3.36 15.59 19.14
CA GLN A 205 3.80 16.64 20.06
C GLN A 205 3.84 18.02 19.39
N SER A 206 3.93 18.07 18.07
CA SER A 206 3.91 19.31 17.31
C SER A 206 2.49 19.88 17.21
N GLY A 207 2.37 21.18 16.94
CA GLY A 207 1.08 21.85 16.79
C GLY A 207 0.21 21.23 15.69
N PRO A 208 -0.92 20.59 16.01
CA PRO A 208 -1.64 19.74 15.05
C PRO A 208 -2.13 20.48 13.81
N LEU A 209 -2.59 21.72 13.95
CA LEU A 209 -3.03 22.52 12.80
C LEU A 209 -1.86 22.89 11.87
N ALA A 210 -0.69 23.20 12.45
CA ALA A 210 0.51 23.51 11.68
C ALA A 210 1.02 22.28 10.95
N VAL A 211 1.02 21.11 11.59
CA VAL A 211 1.42 19.83 10.96
C VAL A 211 0.49 19.51 9.78
N MET A 212 -0.83 19.59 9.97
CA MET A 212 -1.79 19.32 8.88
C MET A 212 -1.63 20.28 7.71
N SER A 213 -1.47 21.60 7.99
CA SER A 213 -1.28 22.61 6.96
C SER A 213 0.04 22.42 6.19
N THR A 214 1.11 22.11 6.90
CA THR A 214 2.41 21.79 6.28
C THR A 214 2.29 20.53 5.39
N ARG A 215 1.66 19.48 5.90
CA ARG A 215 1.43 18.23 5.14
C ARG A 215 0.58 18.48 3.89
N GLU A 216 -0.49 19.24 3.99
CA GLU A 216 -1.32 19.64 2.85
C GLU A 216 -0.48 20.35 1.79
N THR A 217 0.37 21.30 2.19
CA THR A 217 1.26 22.03 1.27
C THR A 217 2.26 21.09 0.58
N LEU A 218 2.89 20.18 1.32
CA LEU A 218 3.86 19.20 0.79
C LEU A 218 3.21 18.17 -0.14
N ARG A 219 1.93 17.84 0.10
CA ARG A 219 1.17 16.84 -0.68
C ARG A 219 0.21 17.45 -1.69
N ARG A 220 0.27 18.76 -1.92
CA ARG A 220 -0.61 19.45 -2.87
C ARG A 220 -0.52 18.80 -4.25
N GLY A 221 -1.68 18.46 -4.83
CA GLY A 221 -1.80 17.82 -6.13
C GLY A 221 -1.47 16.32 -6.15
N LEU A 222 -1.06 15.70 -5.00
CA LEU A 222 -0.71 14.28 -4.98
C LEU A 222 -1.94 13.40 -5.19
N ALA A 223 -3.05 13.66 -4.53
CA ALA A 223 -4.26 12.85 -4.65
C ALA A 223 -4.82 12.90 -6.08
N GLU A 224 -4.81 14.07 -6.70
CA GLU A 224 -5.24 14.28 -8.08
C GLU A 224 -4.31 13.57 -9.07
N ALA A 225 -3.00 13.63 -8.84
CA ALA A 225 -2.01 12.91 -9.66
C ALA A 225 -2.16 11.39 -9.53
N VAL A 226 -2.43 10.88 -8.32
CA VAL A 226 -2.72 9.46 -8.09
C VAL A 226 -4.02 9.05 -8.77
N GLU A 227 -5.08 9.87 -8.71
CA GLU A 227 -6.35 9.59 -9.38
C GLU A 227 -6.17 9.47 -10.89
N ALA A 228 -5.52 10.45 -11.52
CA ALA A 228 -5.23 10.43 -12.95
C ALA A 228 -4.33 9.24 -13.35
N ALA A 229 -3.33 8.90 -12.51
CA ALA A 229 -2.47 7.76 -12.75
C ALA A 229 -3.25 6.44 -12.66
N THR A 230 -4.10 6.27 -11.66
CA THR A 230 -4.89 5.03 -11.49
C THR A 230 -5.88 4.80 -12.62
N GLU A 231 -6.43 5.86 -13.22
CA GLU A 231 -7.24 5.74 -14.44
C GLU A 231 -6.42 5.17 -15.60
N ARG A 232 -5.22 5.70 -15.84
CA ARG A 232 -4.30 5.20 -16.88
C ARG A 232 -3.85 3.77 -16.58
N GLU A 233 -3.43 3.49 -15.34
CA GLU A 233 -3.00 2.17 -14.89
C GLU A 233 -4.11 1.12 -15.14
N LEU A 234 -5.37 1.48 -14.87
CA LEU A 234 -6.52 0.60 -15.08
C LEU A 234 -6.71 0.26 -16.56
N VAL A 235 -6.65 1.26 -17.44
CA VAL A 235 -6.77 1.07 -18.90
C VAL A 235 -5.68 0.12 -19.41
N GLU A 236 -4.44 0.31 -18.97
CA GLU A 236 -3.33 -0.57 -19.36
C GLU A 236 -3.52 -2.00 -18.83
N GLN A 237 -3.92 -2.14 -17.57
CA GLN A 237 -4.17 -3.46 -16.97
C GLN A 237 -5.31 -4.22 -17.65
N GLU A 238 -6.33 -3.51 -18.16
CA GLU A 238 -7.51 -4.13 -18.76
C GLU A 238 -7.16 -5.00 -19.97
N TRP A 239 -6.39 -4.46 -20.92
CA TRP A 239 -6.02 -5.23 -22.11
C TRP A 239 -4.93 -6.25 -21.81
N GLN A 240 -3.96 -5.92 -20.92
CA GLN A 240 -2.87 -6.83 -20.56
C GLN A 240 -3.37 -8.10 -19.87
N ARG A 241 -4.41 -8.02 -19.03
CA ARG A 241 -5.04 -9.20 -18.40
C ARG A 241 -5.59 -10.21 -19.37
N ARG A 242 -5.83 -9.83 -20.63
CA ARG A 242 -6.34 -10.73 -21.68
C ARG A 242 -5.22 -11.46 -22.41
N THR A 243 -3.96 -11.09 -22.20
CA THR A 243 -2.80 -11.67 -22.87
C THR A 243 -2.44 -13.07 -22.37
N ALA A 244 -1.75 -13.84 -23.20
CA ALA A 244 -1.16 -15.12 -22.80
C ALA A 244 -0.07 -14.91 -21.74
N ASP A 245 0.68 -13.82 -21.86
CA ASP A 245 1.76 -13.47 -20.93
C ASP A 245 1.25 -13.18 -19.52
N PHE A 246 0.08 -12.55 -19.37
CA PHE A 246 -0.52 -12.36 -18.04
C PHE A 246 -0.87 -13.71 -17.38
N LYS A 247 -1.46 -14.64 -18.13
CA LYS A 247 -1.77 -15.99 -17.64
C LYS A 247 -0.51 -16.73 -17.22
N GLU A 248 0.54 -16.65 -18.06
CA GLU A 248 1.86 -17.22 -17.75
C GLU A 248 2.49 -16.57 -16.52
N GLY A 249 2.46 -15.24 -16.42
CA GLY A 249 3.03 -14.50 -15.29
C GLY A 249 2.37 -14.87 -13.95
N VAL A 250 1.04 -14.96 -13.91
CA VAL A 250 0.30 -15.41 -12.73
C VAL A 250 0.63 -16.85 -12.36
N LYS A 251 0.66 -17.75 -13.37
CA LYS A 251 1.03 -19.16 -13.18
C LYS A 251 2.47 -19.30 -12.65
N ALA A 252 3.43 -18.63 -13.29
CA ALA A 252 4.83 -18.65 -12.90
C ALA A 252 5.04 -18.16 -11.47
N MET A 253 4.29 -17.11 -11.06
CA MET A 253 4.33 -16.59 -9.69
C MET A 253 3.81 -17.63 -8.69
N ALA A 254 2.70 -18.31 -8.97
CA ALA A 254 2.15 -19.38 -8.13
C ALA A 254 3.12 -20.56 -8.00
N GLU A 255 3.76 -20.95 -9.09
CA GLU A 255 4.75 -22.02 -9.16
C GLU A 255 6.15 -21.62 -8.68
N ARG A 256 6.35 -20.35 -8.31
CA ARG A 256 7.63 -19.78 -7.82
C ARG A 256 8.79 -19.98 -8.82
N ARG A 257 8.51 -19.89 -10.11
CA ARG A 257 9.49 -19.96 -11.22
C ARG A 257 9.56 -18.64 -11.99
N LEU A 258 10.54 -18.52 -12.85
CA LEU A 258 10.59 -17.42 -13.83
C LEU A 258 9.51 -17.65 -14.92
N PRO A 259 8.80 -16.57 -15.32
CA PRO A 259 7.86 -16.65 -16.43
C PRO A 259 8.59 -16.76 -17.78
N ASN A 260 7.94 -17.41 -18.75
CA ASN A 260 8.41 -17.48 -20.14
C ASN A 260 7.43 -16.69 -21.02
N PHE A 261 7.69 -15.40 -21.18
CA PHE A 261 6.85 -14.49 -21.93
C PHE A 261 7.05 -14.58 -23.43
N SER A 262 5.96 -14.41 -24.18
CA SER A 262 5.94 -14.49 -25.66
C SER A 262 5.61 -13.14 -26.32
N GLY A 263 5.23 -12.12 -25.55
CA GLY A 263 4.79 -10.82 -26.06
C GLY A 263 3.34 -10.84 -26.59
N ARG A 264 2.53 -11.81 -26.19
CA ARG A 264 1.15 -12.01 -26.71
C ARG A 264 0.13 -12.20 -25.60
#